data_fb2cdf85e597abe50961dd9798d47b6c
#
_entry.id   fb2cdf85e597abe50961dd9798d47b6c
#
_cell.length_a   1.000
_cell.length_b   1.000
_cell.length_c   1.000
_cell.angle_alpha   90.00
_cell.angle_beta   90.00
_cell.angle_gamma   90.00
#
_symmetry.space_group_name_H-M   'P 1'
#
loop_
_entity.id
_entity.type
_entity.pdbx_description
1 polymer ?
#
loop_
_entity_poly.entity_id
_entity_poly.type
_entity_poly.pdbx_seq_one_letter_code
_entity_poly.pdbx_strand_id
1 'polypeptide(L)' 'MRVLVACEYSGTVRDAFRLRGHDAWSCDILPTDADAAYHYQCDVLEILNDNWDMMIAVS' A
#
# COMPACT_ATOMS: atom_id res chain seq x y z
N MET A 1 -4.48 -9.86 -7.59
CA MET A 1 -4.96 -8.47 -7.74
C MET A 1 -3.86 -7.48 -7.39
N ARG A 2 -3.92 -6.31 -7.97
CA ARG A 2 -3.14 -5.17 -7.51
C ARG A 2 -3.92 -4.45 -6.41
N VAL A 3 -3.36 -4.41 -5.22
CA VAL A 3 -4.03 -3.86 -4.03
C VAL A 3 -3.23 -2.68 -3.50
N LEU A 4 -3.89 -1.54 -3.30
CA LEU A 4 -3.31 -0.39 -2.64
C LEU A 4 -3.88 -0.27 -1.23
N VAL A 5 -3.00 -0.25 -0.23
CA VAL A 5 -3.38 -0.02 1.16
C VAL A 5 -2.95 1.41 1.52
N ALA A 6 -3.93 2.31 1.51
CA ALA A 6 -3.69 3.73 1.74
C ALA A 6 -3.62 4.05 3.23
N CYS A 7 -2.82 5.07 3.57
CA CYS A 7 -2.63 5.55 4.93
C CYS A 7 -2.05 4.48 5.86
N GLU A 8 -1.21 3.62 5.33
CA GLU A 8 -0.56 2.57 6.12
C GLU A 8 0.96 2.67 6.02
N TYR A 9 1.61 3.12 7.08
CA TYR A 9 3.07 3.13 7.15
C TYR A 9 3.65 1.84 7.75
N SER A 10 2.86 1.06 8.50
CA SER A 10 3.34 -0.15 9.17
C SER A 10 3.61 -1.30 8.21
N GLY A 11 2.91 -1.35 7.09
CA GLY A 11 3.03 -2.43 6.11
C GLY A 11 2.34 -3.73 6.52
N THR A 12 1.65 -3.77 7.66
CA THR A 12 1.06 -5.00 8.19
C THR A 12 -0.03 -5.56 7.28
N VAL A 13 -0.98 -4.72 6.86
CA VAL A 13 -2.07 -5.14 5.97
C VAL A 13 -1.53 -5.45 4.58
N ARG A 14 -0.65 -4.59 4.06
CA ARG A 14 0.00 -4.83 2.77
C ARG A 14 0.68 -6.20 2.74
N ASP A 15 1.48 -6.52 3.76
CA ASP A 15 2.23 -7.78 3.80
C ASP A 15 1.31 -8.99 3.91
N ALA A 16 0.18 -8.86 4.62
CA ALA A 16 -0.82 -9.91 4.70
C ALA A 16 -1.40 -10.25 3.32
N PHE A 17 -1.69 -9.22 2.50
CA PHE A 17 -2.14 -9.44 1.13
C PHE A 17 -1.05 -10.07 0.26
N ARG A 18 0.20 -9.64 0.42
CA ARG A 18 1.32 -10.21 -0.34
C ARG A 18 1.53 -11.69 -0.03
N LEU A 19 1.37 -12.08 1.23
CA LEU A 19 1.46 -13.49 1.62
C LEU A 19 0.40 -14.36 0.94
N ARG A 20 -0.72 -13.75 0.53
CA ARG A 20 -1.79 -14.45 -0.19
C ARG A 20 -1.64 -14.35 -1.71
N GLY A 21 -0.52 -13.86 -2.21
CA GLY A 21 -0.22 -13.83 -3.62
C GLY A 21 -0.68 -12.58 -4.36
N HIS A 22 -1.13 -11.55 -3.66
CA HIS A 22 -1.53 -10.29 -4.29
C HIS A 22 -0.34 -9.35 -4.47
N ASP A 23 -0.38 -8.54 -5.53
CA ASP A 23 0.58 -7.46 -5.74
C ASP A 23 0.11 -6.26 -4.92
N ALA A 24 0.43 -6.28 -3.63
CA ALA A 24 -0.05 -5.28 -2.67
C ALA A 24 1.05 -4.26 -2.35
N TRP A 25 0.63 -3.00 -2.30
CA TRP A 25 1.49 -1.86 -2.00
C TRP A 25 0.86 -1.01 -0.91
N SER A 26 1.69 -0.42 -0.06
CA SER A 26 1.23 0.55 0.94
C SER A 26 1.53 1.96 0.46
N CYS A 27 0.80 2.92 1.01
CA CYS A 27 1.00 4.34 0.73
C CYS A 27 0.74 5.16 1.98
N ASP A 28 1.66 6.06 2.29
CA ASP A 28 1.51 7.04 3.36
C ASP A 28 2.48 8.18 3.08
N ILE A 29 2.20 9.36 3.62
CA ILE A 29 3.15 10.47 3.58
C ILE A 29 4.35 10.22 4.49
N LEU A 30 4.21 9.31 5.46
CA LEU A 30 5.29 8.90 6.36
C LEU A 30 6.07 7.74 5.74
N PRO A 31 7.37 7.59 6.08
CA PRO A 31 8.12 6.41 5.69
C PRO A 31 7.56 5.17 6.37
N THR A 32 7.68 4.03 5.70
CA THR A 32 7.20 2.77 6.27
C THR A 32 8.16 2.23 7.34
N ASP A 33 7.61 1.51 8.33
CA ASP A 33 8.39 0.72 9.29
C ASP A 33 8.77 -0.66 8.72
N ALA A 34 8.19 -1.03 7.58
CA ALA A 34 8.42 -2.32 6.94
C ALA A 34 9.35 -2.18 5.73
N ASP A 35 9.31 -3.15 4.81
CA ASP A 35 10.10 -3.11 3.60
C ASP A 35 9.65 -1.96 2.69
N ALA A 36 10.54 -1.00 2.47
CA ALA A 36 10.27 0.17 1.64
C ALA A 36 10.08 -0.17 0.16
N ALA A 37 10.46 -1.35 -0.28
CA ALA A 37 10.34 -1.77 -1.68
C ALA A 37 8.88 -1.75 -2.17
N TYR A 38 7.92 -1.92 -1.27
CA TYR A 38 6.49 -2.00 -1.60
C TYR A 38 5.70 -0.86 -0.98
N HIS A 39 6.34 0.27 -0.76
CA HIS A 39 5.73 1.42 -0.11
C HIS A 39 5.92 2.68 -0.95
N TYR A 40 4.82 3.39 -1.18
CA TYR A 40 4.86 4.74 -1.76
C TYR A 40 4.79 5.77 -0.64
N GLN A 41 5.87 6.48 -0.43
CA GLN A 41 5.89 7.59 0.52
C GLN A 41 5.40 8.86 -0.19
N CYS A 42 4.08 8.98 -0.31
CA CYS A 42 3.46 10.10 -1.01
C CYS A 42 1.99 10.24 -0.59
N ASP A 43 1.33 11.29 -1.08
CA ASP A 43 -0.11 11.41 -0.96
C ASP A 43 -0.78 10.39 -1.89
N VAL A 44 -1.79 9.68 -1.39
CA VAL A 44 -2.51 8.67 -2.16
C VAL A 44 -3.10 9.23 -3.46
N LEU A 45 -3.43 10.52 -3.49
CA LEU A 45 -3.98 11.17 -4.68
C LEU A 45 -3.01 11.11 -5.87
N GLU A 46 -1.71 10.99 -5.62
CA GLU A 46 -0.70 10.93 -6.67
C GLU A 46 -0.68 9.59 -7.41
N ILE A 47 -1.23 8.54 -6.79
CA ILE A 47 -1.15 7.19 -7.33
C ILE A 47 -2.51 6.51 -7.50
N LEU A 48 -3.62 7.25 -7.32
CA LEU A 48 -4.96 6.68 -7.44
C LEU A 48 -5.23 6.01 -8.77
N ASN A 49 -4.63 6.48 -9.86
CA ASN A 49 -4.91 6.04 -11.22
C ASN A 49 -3.94 4.97 -11.73
N ASP A 50 -3.19 4.31 -10.86
CA ASP A 50 -2.16 3.33 -11.25
C ASP A 50 -2.71 1.90 -11.45
N ASN A 51 -3.95 1.78 -11.89
CA ASN A 51 -4.58 0.48 -12.23
C ASN A 51 -4.70 -0.46 -11.03
N TRP A 52 -5.15 0.08 -9.89
CA TRP A 52 -5.43 -0.74 -8.71
C TRP A 52 -6.74 -1.49 -8.90
N ASP A 53 -6.76 -2.78 -8.52
CA ASP A 53 -7.98 -3.59 -8.50
C ASP A 53 -8.78 -3.36 -7.23
N MET A 54 -8.10 -3.04 -6.13
CA MET A 54 -8.71 -2.78 -4.84
C MET A 54 -7.91 -1.72 -4.10
N MET A 55 -8.61 -0.83 -3.41
CA MET A 55 -8.00 0.14 -2.50
C MET A 55 -8.64 0.03 -1.12
N ILE A 56 -7.79 0.01 -0.09
CA ILE A 56 -8.21 -0.07 1.30
C ILE A 56 -7.58 1.11 2.03
N ALA A 57 -8.40 1.88 2.75
CA ALA A 57 -7.89 2.93 3.61
C ALA A 57 -7.81 2.41 5.05
N VAL A 58 -6.65 2.58 5.67
CA VAL A 58 -6.40 2.17 7.04
C VAL A 58 -6.36 3.42 7.92
N SER A 59 -7.00 3.38 9.04
CA SER A 59 -7.02 4.51 9.98
C SER A 59 -6.28 4.19 11.27
#